data_e3702d4b3b552a984683ad0ad9d8a82b
#
_entry.id   e3702d4b3b552a984683ad0ad9d8a82b
#
_cell.length_a   1.000
_cell.length_b   1.000
_cell.length_c   1.000
_cell.angle_alpha   90.00
_cell.angle_beta   90.00
_cell.angle_gamma   90.00
#
_symmetry.space_group_name_H-M   'P 1'
#
loop_
_entity.id
_entity.type
_entity.pdbx_description
1 polymer ?
#
loop_
_entity_poly.entity_id
_entity_poly.type
_entity_poly.pdbx_seq_one_letter_code
_entity_poly.pdbx_strand_id
1 'polypeptide(L)'
;MGVGKITPAHDPNDFEVGNRHNLERIIVMNPDATMNEHAGKYCGMDRFACREALVKDLEEAGLLISIEKMTHSVGHSERTDVMVEPYLSKQWFVKMRPLADAVLKNQKNKDTKVNFVPERFEKIMNHWMEITYDWCISRQLWWGHRIPAWYKGDEVYVGYEAPKEEGWVQDPDVLDTWFSSALWPFSTLGWPEDTDLLKRYYPNDVLVTGYDIIPFWVNRMTFQGLEFTGQRPFKDCLIHGLIRDKEGRKMSKSLGNGVDPMDVIEKYGADALRYFLSTATAPGMDLRYDEEKVASTWNFINKLWNASRYVLMNLGEFKEEDQTMDELTTSDKWILTKLEQTIQTVRKHMDQYEFHVVGTELYRFIWDDFCDWYIELTKSSINTTTKTVLVKVLTSILKMLHPFMPYVTEEIYQMLPIHEESIMISHYPVYEEEYVFEKETKDMEEMIDFITRVRTYKLEQKVPKDATVYYVGREKELVFKLLKVQNETTELTSDMEKMMIHSNYDQYKIAYQFDQSKNNQELKEKLEKELASLNQSIERRKKLLSNQGYVSHAPENIVNKERENLQVEEKRKEEIEEKLSHLS
;
A
#
# COMPACT_ATOMS: atom_id res chain seq x y z
N MET A 1 -3.37 -43.84 37.42
CA MET A 1 -2.30 -42.94 36.95
C MET A 1 -1.51 -43.70 35.87
N GLY A 2 -1.40 -43.17 34.67
CA GLY A 2 -0.58 -43.78 33.60
C GLY A 2 0.89 -43.49 33.77
N VAL A 3 1.73 -44.31 33.17
CA VAL A 3 3.19 -44.09 33.05
C VAL A 3 3.45 -43.39 31.74
N GLY A 4 4.12 -42.25 31.74
CA GLY A 4 4.54 -41.52 30.55
C GLY A 4 6.02 -41.76 30.25
N LYS A 5 6.39 -41.92 28.99
CA LYS A 5 7.76 -41.90 28.50
C LYS A 5 8.16 -40.44 28.29
N ILE A 6 9.28 -40.00 28.84
CA ILE A 6 9.83 -38.67 28.67
C ILE A 6 11.24 -38.78 28.11
N THR A 7 11.52 -38.15 26.98
CA THR A 7 12.82 -38.16 26.29
C THR A 7 13.35 -36.73 26.10
N PRO A 8 13.96 -36.14 27.15
CA PRO A 8 14.34 -34.71 27.13
C PRO A 8 15.35 -34.34 26.05
N ALA A 9 16.10 -35.30 25.51
CA ALA A 9 17.10 -35.02 24.48
C ALA A 9 16.53 -34.93 23.07
N HIS A 10 15.30 -35.45 22.81
CA HIS A 10 14.77 -35.63 21.45
C HIS A 10 13.32 -35.15 21.27
N ASP A 11 12.77 -34.38 22.21
CA ASP A 11 11.47 -33.75 22.10
C ASP A 11 11.48 -32.42 22.85
N PRO A 12 11.03 -31.29 22.23
CA PRO A 12 11.04 -29.97 22.88
C PRO A 12 10.16 -29.90 24.15
N ASN A 13 8.99 -30.56 24.14
CA ASN A 13 8.11 -30.58 25.32
C ASN A 13 8.69 -31.44 26.45
N ASP A 14 9.27 -32.61 26.09
CA ASP A 14 9.95 -33.46 27.05
C ASP A 14 11.21 -32.78 27.62
N PHE A 15 11.89 -31.93 26.85
CA PHE A 15 13.00 -31.10 27.32
C PHE A 15 12.59 -30.17 28.45
N GLU A 16 11.42 -29.47 28.28
CA GLU A 16 10.90 -28.59 29.31
C GLU A 16 10.46 -29.35 30.57
N VAL A 17 9.87 -30.54 30.40
CA VAL A 17 9.54 -31.43 31.49
C VAL A 17 10.82 -31.88 32.21
N GLY A 18 11.85 -32.24 31.43
CA GLY A 18 13.16 -32.60 31.93
C GLY A 18 13.80 -31.52 32.79
N ASN A 19 13.70 -30.25 32.32
CA ASN A 19 14.19 -29.09 33.08
C ASN A 19 13.46 -28.93 34.44
N ARG A 20 12.11 -29.03 34.42
CA ARG A 20 11.31 -28.88 35.65
C ARG A 20 11.53 -29.97 36.68
N HIS A 21 11.86 -31.18 36.24
CA HIS A 21 11.99 -32.37 37.07
C HIS A 21 13.44 -32.86 37.20
N ASN A 22 14.40 -32.13 36.62
CA ASN A 22 15.82 -32.47 36.62
C ASN A 22 16.08 -33.91 36.11
N LEU A 23 15.46 -34.29 35.00
CA LEU A 23 15.59 -35.59 34.36
C LEU A 23 16.90 -35.67 33.55
N GLU A 24 17.45 -36.88 33.44
CA GLU A 24 18.61 -37.15 32.62
C GLU A 24 18.30 -36.94 31.11
N ARG A 25 19.27 -36.39 30.39
CA ARG A 25 19.14 -36.11 28.95
C ARG A 25 19.98 -37.13 28.17
N ILE A 26 19.40 -38.29 27.90
CA ILE A 26 20.06 -39.37 27.15
C ILE A 26 19.94 -39.12 25.66
N ILE A 27 21.06 -38.85 24.98
CA ILE A 27 21.12 -38.72 23.52
C ILE A 27 21.26 -40.12 22.92
N VAL A 28 20.32 -40.55 22.08
CA VAL A 28 20.29 -41.89 21.45
C VAL A 28 20.64 -41.89 19.98
N MET A 29 20.90 -40.71 19.38
CA MET A 29 21.27 -40.54 17.97
C MET A 29 22.60 -39.83 17.81
N ASN A 30 23.29 -40.11 16.71
CA ASN A 30 24.41 -39.35 16.21
C ASN A 30 23.94 -38.11 15.40
N PRO A 31 24.83 -37.14 15.09
CA PRO A 31 24.48 -35.97 14.27
C PRO A 31 23.97 -36.31 12.85
N ASP A 32 24.35 -37.48 12.32
CA ASP A 32 23.91 -38.01 11.02
C ASP A 32 22.57 -38.77 11.08
N ALA A 33 21.91 -38.74 12.25
CA ALA A 33 20.66 -39.43 12.54
C ALA A 33 20.74 -40.95 12.53
N THR A 34 21.92 -41.54 12.62
CA THR A 34 22.09 -42.95 12.99
C THR A 34 21.98 -43.13 14.51
N MET A 35 21.52 -44.29 14.96
CA MET A 35 21.40 -44.58 16.38
C MET A 35 22.79 -44.84 17.01
N ASN A 36 23.06 -44.24 18.19
CA ASN A 36 24.34 -44.40 18.91
C ASN A 36 24.33 -45.57 19.90
N GLU A 37 25.39 -45.70 20.71
CA GLU A 37 25.56 -46.79 21.67
C GLU A 37 24.48 -46.82 22.78
N HIS A 38 23.85 -45.67 23.11
CA HIS A 38 22.76 -45.60 24.08
C HIS A 38 21.44 -46.21 23.55
N ALA A 39 21.34 -46.45 22.26
CA ALA A 39 20.20 -47.15 21.65
C ALA A 39 20.29 -48.67 21.76
N GLY A 40 21.33 -49.22 22.39
CA GLY A 40 21.51 -50.63 22.65
C GLY A 40 21.58 -51.46 21.34
N LYS A 41 20.72 -52.48 21.19
CA LYS A 41 20.74 -53.37 20.01
C LYS A 41 20.45 -52.66 18.68
N TYR A 42 19.91 -51.44 18.69
CA TYR A 42 19.64 -50.64 17.52
C TYR A 42 20.81 -49.73 17.10
N CYS A 43 21.95 -49.80 17.83
CA CYS A 43 23.13 -49.00 17.53
C CYS A 43 23.57 -49.18 16.06
N GLY A 44 23.86 -48.07 15.35
CA GLY A 44 24.25 -48.03 13.94
C GLY A 44 23.12 -48.09 12.94
N MET A 45 21.87 -48.30 13.36
CA MET A 45 20.72 -48.25 12.46
C MET A 45 20.35 -46.81 12.07
N ASP A 46 19.87 -46.61 10.84
CA ASP A 46 19.15 -45.40 10.47
C ASP A 46 17.89 -45.25 11.32
N ARG A 47 17.49 -44.01 11.62
CA ARG A 47 16.35 -43.70 12.49
C ARG A 47 15.04 -44.33 12.03
N PHE A 48 14.78 -44.43 10.72
CA PHE A 48 13.56 -45.02 10.18
C PHE A 48 13.61 -46.54 10.27
N ALA A 49 14.76 -47.15 9.94
CA ALA A 49 14.99 -48.58 10.10
C ALA A 49 14.90 -48.99 11.58
N CYS A 50 15.43 -48.18 12.49
CA CYS A 50 15.28 -48.39 13.94
C CYS A 50 13.80 -48.35 14.38
N ARG A 51 13.00 -47.43 13.86
CA ARG A 51 11.58 -47.37 14.18
C ARG A 51 10.83 -48.63 13.79
N GLU A 52 11.09 -49.14 12.56
CA GLU A 52 10.49 -50.37 12.10
C GLU A 52 10.91 -51.60 12.92
N ALA A 53 12.19 -51.69 13.22
CA ALA A 53 12.75 -52.76 14.09
C ALA A 53 12.18 -52.75 15.49
N LEU A 54 12.10 -51.55 16.12
CA LEU A 54 11.54 -51.39 17.45
C LEU A 54 10.03 -51.77 17.49
N VAL A 55 9.25 -51.36 16.51
CA VAL A 55 7.82 -51.71 16.45
C VAL A 55 7.64 -53.23 16.31
N LYS A 56 8.46 -53.88 15.49
CA LYS A 56 8.44 -55.33 15.34
C LYS A 56 8.81 -56.06 16.63
N ASP A 57 9.85 -55.59 17.31
CA ASP A 57 10.27 -56.16 18.59
C ASP A 57 9.18 -56.00 19.69
N LEU A 58 8.47 -54.90 19.72
CA LEU A 58 7.32 -54.68 20.62
C LEU A 58 6.15 -55.61 20.31
N GLU A 59 5.91 -55.88 19.03
CA GLU A 59 4.88 -56.83 18.56
C GLU A 59 5.25 -58.24 18.97
N GLU A 60 6.50 -58.69 18.72
CA GLU A 60 6.99 -60.02 19.09
C GLU A 60 7.01 -60.23 20.62
N ALA A 61 7.24 -59.18 21.38
CA ALA A 61 7.18 -59.20 22.84
C ALA A 61 5.74 -59.15 23.40
N GLY A 62 4.71 -59.03 22.55
CA GLY A 62 3.32 -58.89 22.97
C GLY A 62 2.97 -57.59 23.66
N LEU A 63 3.80 -56.57 23.50
CA LEU A 63 3.66 -55.24 24.15
C LEU A 63 2.95 -54.20 23.24
N LEU A 64 2.82 -54.47 21.95
CA LEU A 64 2.13 -53.63 21.00
C LEU A 64 0.62 -53.90 21.05
N ILE A 65 -0.17 -52.87 21.40
CA ILE A 65 -1.65 -52.96 21.46
C ILE A 65 -2.28 -52.57 20.13
N SER A 66 -1.92 -51.42 19.60
CA SER A 66 -2.44 -50.90 18.33
C SER A 66 -1.47 -49.92 17.69
N ILE A 67 -1.59 -49.75 16.37
CA ILE A 67 -0.92 -48.73 15.58
C ILE A 67 -2.02 -47.86 14.96
N GLU A 68 -2.10 -46.58 15.34
CA GLU A 68 -3.03 -45.63 14.78
C GLU A 68 -2.31 -44.61 13.89
N LYS A 69 -2.82 -44.41 12.68
CA LYS A 69 -2.30 -43.38 11.78
C LYS A 69 -2.83 -42.01 12.21
N MET A 70 -1.92 -41.07 12.44
CA MET A 70 -2.26 -39.67 12.72
C MET A 70 -1.51 -38.75 11.76
N THR A 71 -2.12 -37.61 11.46
CA THR A 71 -1.48 -36.54 10.68
C THR A 71 -1.03 -35.45 11.64
N HIS A 72 0.26 -35.09 11.59
CA HIS A 72 0.81 -34.00 12.38
C HIS A 72 1.88 -33.27 11.56
N SER A 73 2.24 -32.04 11.99
CA SER A 73 3.30 -31.27 11.35
C SER A 73 4.67 -31.81 11.77
N VAL A 74 5.54 -32.03 10.79
CA VAL A 74 6.93 -32.47 10.98
C VAL A 74 7.86 -31.40 10.44
N GLY A 75 8.91 -31.04 11.20
CA GLY A 75 9.92 -30.08 10.78
C GLY A 75 10.77 -30.62 9.64
N HIS A 76 11.00 -29.79 8.62
CA HIS A 76 11.91 -30.07 7.50
C HIS A 76 12.98 -28.99 7.40
N SER A 77 14.17 -29.36 7.00
CA SER A 77 15.25 -28.41 6.73
C SER A 77 14.86 -27.47 5.59
N GLU A 78 14.87 -26.17 5.83
CA GLU A 78 14.58 -25.15 4.81
C GLU A 78 15.52 -25.22 3.59
N ARG A 79 16.72 -25.78 3.79
CA ARG A 79 17.76 -25.84 2.75
C ARG A 79 17.73 -27.12 1.93
N THR A 80 17.37 -28.24 2.54
CA THR A 80 17.52 -29.57 1.93
C THR A 80 16.20 -30.33 1.85
N ASP A 81 15.12 -29.81 2.45
CA ASP A 81 13.82 -30.46 2.61
C ASP A 81 13.88 -31.83 3.33
N VAL A 82 14.98 -32.13 4.00
CA VAL A 82 15.13 -33.35 4.80
C VAL A 82 14.40 -33.15 6.12
N MET A 83 13.68 -34.21 6.58
CA MET A 83 13.03 -34.24 7.89
C MET A 83 14.08 -34.09 8.98
N VAL A 84 13.87 -33.10 9.88
CA VAL A 84 14.77 -32.86 11.02
C VAL A 84 14.28 -33.54 12.28
N GLU A 85 15.22 -33.96 13.13
CA GLU A 85 14.93 -34.51 14.45
C GLU A 85 15.43 -33.53 15.53
N PRO A 86 14.72 -33.36 16.65
CA PRO A 86 15.24 -32.60 17.78
C PRO A 86 16.51 -33.24 18.31
N TYR A 87 17.57 -32.44 18.44
CA TYR A 87 18.90 -32.88 18.85
C TYR A 87 19.58 -31.84 19.74
N LEU A 88 20.14 -32.27 20.86
CA LEU A 88 20.85 -31.38 21.77
C LEU A 88 22.29 -31.12 21.28
N SER A 89 22.63 -29.86 21.14
CA SER A 89 23.97 -29.39 20.81
C SER A 89 24.34 -28.14 21.62
N LYS A 90 25.64 -27.92 21.80
CA LYS A 90 26.12 -26.68 22.42
C LYS A 90 25.92 -25.54 21.44
N GLN A 91 25.24 -24.49 21.86
CA GLN A 91 24.92 -23.32 21.07
C GLN A 91 25.17 -22.05 21.88
N TRP A 92 25.35 -20.93 21.17
CA TRP A 92 25.40 -19.61 21.78
C TRP A 92 23.99 -19.05 21.92
N PHE A 93 23.67 -18.55 23.11
CA PHE A 93 22.35 -17.95 23.41
C PHE A 93 22.51 -16.54 23.96
N VAL A 94 21.62 -15.66 23.56
CA VAL A 94 21.41 -14.37 24.21
C VAL A 94 20.33 -14.54 25.28
N LYS A 95 20.61 -14.13 26.49
CA LYS A 95 19.65 -14.11 27.59
C LYS A 95 18.68 -12.96 27.38
N MET A 96 17.49 -13.28 26.87
CA MET A 96 16.56 -12.29 26.34
C MET A 96 15.76 -11.52 27.38
N ARG A 97 15.43 -12.10 28.53
CA ARG A 97 14.51 -11.46 29.48
C ARG A 97 14.93 -10.06 29.92
N PRO A 98 16.20 -9.79 30.32
CA PRO A 98 16.62 -8.44 30.70
C PRO A 98 16.51 -7.42 29.58
N LEU A 99 16.83 -7.83 28.34
CA LEU A 99 16.75 -6.98 27.15
C LEU A 99 15.30 -6.65 26.79
N ALA A 100 14.41 -7.64 26.85
CA ALA A 100 12.99 -7.46 26.61
C ALA A 100 12.33 -6.55 27.65
N ASP A 101 12.71 -6.69 28.93
CA ASP A 101 12.21 -5.82 30.00
C ASP A 101 12.64 -4.35 29.80
N ALA A 102 13.86 -4.13 29.29
CA ALA A 102 14.35 -2.80 28.93
C ALA A 102 13.50 -2.18 27.80
N VAL A 103 13.18 -2.96 26.74
CA VAL A 103 12.30 -2.52 25.64
C VAL A 103 10.91 -2.17 26.15
N LEU A 104 10.28 -3.08 26.92
CA LEU A 104 8.92 -2.85 27.47
C LEU A 104 8.87 -1.64 28.40
N LYS A 105 9.94 -1.39 29.17
CA LYS A 105 10.08 -0.19 30.00
C LYS A 105 10.20 1.07 29.14
N ASN A 106 11.03 1.03 28.10
CA ASN A 106 11.22 2.15 27.18
C ASN A 106 9.92 2.52 26.44
N GLN A 107 9.13 1.53 26.00
CA GLN A 107 7.86 1.75 25.30
C GLN A 107 6.78 2.42 26.17
N LYS A 108 6.90 2.38 27.49
CA LYS A 108 6.02 3.11 28.42
C LYS A 108 6.38 4.60 28.56
N ASN A 109 7.55 5.00 28.11
CA ASN A 109 8.01 6.39 28.19
C ASN A 109 7.72 7.11 26.87
N LYS A 110 6.83 8.10 26.90
CA LYS A 110 6.40 8.87 25.73
C LYS A 110 7.52 9.58 24.97
N ASP A 111 8.56 9.99 25.68
CA ASP A 111 9.67 10.77 25.11
C ASP A 111 10.71 9.90 24.40
N THR A 112 10.86 8.65 24.86
CA THR A 112 11.92 7.74 24.36
C THR A 112 11.40 6.52 23.64
N LYS A 113 10.08 6.28 23.62
CA LYS A 113 9.50 5.13 22.92
C LYS A 113 9.73 5.20 21.40
N VAL A 114 9.74 4.05 20.77
CA VAL A 114 9.60 3.92 19.31
C VAL A 114 8.14 4.12 18.95
N ASN A 115 7.83 5.12 18.11
CA ASN A 115 6.47 5.36 17.64
C ASN A 115 6.18 4.50 16.41
N PHE A 116 5.14 3.70 16.47
CA PHE A 116 4.71 2.90 15.33
C PHE A 116 3.66 3.63 14.49
N VAL A 117 3.84 3.61 13.19
CA VAL A 117 2.86 4.11 12.22
C VAL A 117 2.48 2.94 11.30
N PRO A 118 1.26 2.41 11.39
CA PRO A 118 0.19 2.70 12.36
C PRO A 118 0.47 2.18 13.79
N GLU A 119 -0.06 2.87 14.78
CA GLU A 119 0.15 2.58 16.21
C GLU A 119 -0.19 1.13 16.63
N ARG A 120 -1.14 0.50 15.93
CA ARG A 120 -1.54 -0.89 16.23
C ARG A 120 -0.37 -1.89 16.28
N PHE A 121 0.71 -1.63 15.55
CA PHE A 121 1.88 -2.52 15.49
C PHE A 121 2.77 -2.45 16.74
N GLU A 122 2.63 -1.44 17.57
CA GLU A 122 3.30 -1.38 18.88
C GLU A 122 2.88 -2.57 19.77
N LYS A 123 1.60 -2.98 19.69
CA LYS A 123 1.11 -4.16 20.44
C LYS A 123 1.80 -5.44 20.00
N ILE A 124 2.11 -5.57 18.69
CA ILE A 124 2.83 -6.74 18.17
C ILE A 124 4.25 -6.77 18.72
N MET A 125 4.97 -5.65 18.67
CA MET A 125 6.31 -5.52 19.26
C MET A 125 6.30 -5.93 20.73
N ASN A 126 5.42 -5.33 21.53
CA ASN A 126 5.33 -5.59 22.96
C ASN A 126 5.00 -7.04 23.26
N HIS A 127 4.03 -7.64 22.54
CA HIS A 127 3.66 -9.04 22.72
C HIS A 127 4.86 -9.98 22.50
N TRP A 128 5.65 -9.79 21.44
CA TRP A 128 6.84 -10.60 21.19
C TRP A 128 7.91 -10.43 22.26
N MET A 129 8.01 -9.25 22.90
CA MET A 129 8.92 -9.03 24.02
C MET A 129 8.41 -9.68 25.31
N GLU A 130 7.09 -9.72 25.52
CA GLU A 130 6.48 -10.37 26.69
C GLU A 130 6.67 -11.88 26.69
N ILE A 131 6.50 -12.52 25.53
CA ILE A 131 6.60 -13.98 25.37
C ILE A 131 8.00 -14.48 24.99
N THR A 132 8.98 -13.59 24.94
CA THR A 132 10.33 -13.95 24.46
C THR A 132 10.98 -15.04 25.31
N TYR A 133 11.75 -15.89 24.67
CA TYR A 133 12.66 -16.87 25.27
C TYR A 133 14.09 -16.60 24.80
N ASP A 134 15.07 -17.26 25.43
CA ASP A 134 16.49 -17.07 25.11
C ASP A 134 16.76 -17.39 23.65
N TRP A 135 17.44 -16.48 22.95
CA TRP A 135 17.65 -16.53 21.51
C TRP A 135 18.95 -17.23 21.17
N CYS A 136 18.86 -18.38 20.50
CA CYS A 136 20.01 -19.05 19.91
C CYS A 136 20.54 -18.22 18.73
N ILE A 137 21.81 -17.80 18.80
CA ILE A 137 22.46 -16.94 17.80
C ILE A 137 23.49 -17.63 16.95
N SER A 138 23.83 -18.89 17.22
CA SER A 138 24.76 -19.70 16.42
C SER A 138 24.02 -20.42 15.29
N ARG A 139 24.64 -20.49 14.12
CA ARG A 139 24.15 -21.17 12.93
C ARG A 139 25.24 -22.02 12.31
N GLN A 140 24.90 -23.26 11.96
CA GLN A 140 25.76 -24.21 11.27
C GLN A 140 25.70 -23.97 9.77
N LEU A 141 26.19 -22.81 9.32
CA LEU A 141 26.19 -22.39 7.92
C LEU A 141 27.62 -22.14 7.46
N TRP A 142 27.88 -22.39 6.18
CA TRP A 142 29.19 -22.13 5.59
C TRP A 142 29.49 -20.62 5.49
N TRP A 143 28.50 -19.83 5.12
CA TRP A 143 28.63 -18.39 4.90
C TRP A 143 27.98 -17.59 6.02
N GLY A 144 28.69 -16.62 6.56
CA GLY A 144 28.21 -15.71 7.60
C GLY A 144 29.36 -15.09 8.41
N HIS A 145 28.99 -14.33 9.45
CA HIS A 145 29.94 -13.77 10.40
C HIS A 145 30.35 -14.85 11.40
N ARG A 146 31.56 -15.35 11.29
CA ARG A 146 32.05 -16.39 12.18
C ARG A 146 32.08 -15.90 13.63
N ILE A 147 31.62 -16.74 14.55
CA ILE A 147 31.56 -16.39 15.98
C ILE A 147 32.95 -16.10 16.49
N PRO A 148 33.21 -14.92 17.12
CA PRO A 148 34.53 -14.51 17.59
C PRO A 148 34.83 -15.14 18.95
N ALA A 149 34.72 -16.47 19.02
CA ALA A 149 35.01 -17.27 20.23
C ALA A 149 36.00 -18.37 19.89
N TRP A 150 36.87 -18.67 20.85
CA TRP A 150 37.96 -19.60 20.72
C TRP A 150 37.93 -20.57 21.91
N TYR A 151 38.23 -21.83 21.69
CA TYR A 151 38.17 -22.90 22.67
C TYR A 151 39.54 -23.58 22.83
N LYS A 152 39.89 -23.86 24.08
CA LYS A 152 41.03 -24.69 24.42
C LYS A 152 40.62 -25.61 25.58
N GLY A 153 40.23 -26.85 25.29
CA GLY A 153 39.56 -27.72 26.25
C GLY A 153 38.23 -27.11 26.72
N ASP A 154 38.12 -26.88 28.03
CA ASP A 154 36.93 -26.25 28.63
C ASP A 154 37.03 -24.71 28.71
N GLU A 155 38.16 -24.14 28.30
CA GLU A 155 38.37 -22.69 28.33
C GLU A 155 37.74 -22.05 27.10
N VAL A 156 37.10 -20.90 27.31
CA VAL A 156 36.47 -20.09 26.25
C VAL A 156 37.04 -18.68 26.28
N TYR A 157 37.52 -18.21 25.14
CA TYR A 157 37.97 -16.84 24.96
C TYR A 157 37.15 -16.17 23.87
N VAL A 158 36.67 -14.95 24.11
CA VAL A 158 35.94 -14.16 23.14
C VAL A 158 36.80 -12.98 22.69
N GLY A 159 37.08 -12.89 21.38
CA GLY A 159 37.93 -11.86 20.82
C GLY A 159 38.07 -12.00 19.30
N TYR A 160 38.51 -10.91 18.65
CA TYR A 160 38.68 -10.88 17.20
C TYR A 160 39.77 -11.79 16.67
N GLU A 161 40.83 -11.96 17.46
CA GLU A 161 42.00 -12.78 17.15
C GLU A 161 42.16 -13.90 18.16
N ALA A 162 42.78 -14.98 17.73
CA ALA A 162 43.13 -16.06 18.64
C ALA A 162 44.10 -15.55 19.73
N PRO A 163 44.01 -16.07 20.96
CA PRO A 163 45.06 -15.89 21.94
C PRO A 163 46.39 -16.33 21.37
N LYS A 164 47.48 -15.68 21.83
CA LYS A 164 48.85 -15.97 21.34
C LYS A 164 49.34 -17.38 21.68
N GLU A 165 48.73 -18.02 22.67
CA GLU A 165 49.00 -19.37 23.07
C GLU A 165 48.53 -20.39 22.04
N GLU A 166 49.30 -21.44 21.80
CA GLU A 166 48.88 -22.53 20.88
C GLU A 166 47.72 -23.36 21.46
N GLY A 167 46.96 -23.99 20.58
CA GLY A 167 45.90 -24.92 20.94
C GLY A 167 44.49 -24.31 21.00
N TRP A 168 44.32 -23.03 20.71
CA TRP A 168 43.01 -22.38 20.57
C TRP A 168 42.40 -22.65 19.20
N VAL A 169 41.15 -23.08 19.19
CA VAL A 169 40.36 -23.35 17.97
C VAL A 169 39.16 -22.44 17.96
N GLN A 170 38.97 -21.72 16.85
CA GLN A 170 37.80 -20.83 16.71
C GLN A 170 36.51 -21.63 16.56
N ASP A 171 35.43 -21.11 17.10
CA ASP A 171 34.08 -21.62 16.93
C ASP A 171 33.79 -21.82 15.41
N PRO A 172 33.33 -23.01 14.97
CA PRO A 172 33.02 -23.25 13.55
C PRO A 172 31.75 -22.59 13.07
N ASP A 173 30.86 -22.19 13.97
CA ASP A 173 29.55 -21.63 13.65
C ASP A 173 29.64 -20.15 13.29
N VAL A 174 28.59 -19.68 12.65
CA VAL A 174 28.40 -18.26 12.31
C VAL A 174 27.23 -17.67 13.10
N LEU A 175 27.22 -16.35 13.22
CA LEU A 175 26.13 -15.63 13.88
C LEU A 175 24.87 -15.65 13.03
N ASP A 176 23.71 -15.70 13.69
CA ASP A 176 22.41 -15.44 13.08
C ASP A 176 22.43 -14.10 12.33
N THR A 177 21.93 -14.09 11.10
CA THR A 177 21.82 -12.88 10.26
C THR A 177 21.19 -11.71 11.02
N TRP A 178 20.17 -11.97 11.82
CA TRP A 178 19.47 -10.94 12.58
C TRP A 178 20.31 -10.36 13.73
N PHE A 179 21.35 -11.03 14.17
CA PHE A 179 22.24 -10.52 15.21
C PHE A 179 23.08 -9.34 14.69
N SER A 180 23.71 -9.50 13.54
CA SER A 180 24.50 -8.44 12.91
C SER A 180 23.63 -7.37 12.24
N SER A 181 22.53 -7.75 11.58
CA SER A 181 21.64 -6.80 10.93
C SER A 181 20.94 -5.83 11.91
N ALA A 182 20.81 -6.22 13.15
CA ALA A 182 20.24 -5.35 14.19
C ALA A 182 21.18 -4.23 14.64
N LEU A 183 22.47 -4.30 14.29
CA LEU A 183 23.44 -3.21 14.53
C LEU A 183 23.31 -2.06 13.52
N TRP A 184 22.58 -2.29 12.43
CA TRP A 184 22.52 -1.37 11.28
C TRP A 184 22.25 0.10 11.63
N PRO A 185 21.31 0.48 12.53
CA PRO A 185 20.99 1.88 12.83
C PRO A 185 22.18 2.71 13.34
N PHE A 186 23.17 2.08 13.94
CA PHE A 186 24.32 2.76 14.54
C PHE A 186 25.66 2.29 13.98
N SER A 187 25.81 1.04 13.56
CA SER A 187 27.07 0.54 12.99
C SER A 187 27.44 1.22 11.68
N THR A 188 26.45 1.52 10.81
CA THR A 188 26.67 2.25 9.55
C THR A 188 27.07 3.71 9.75
N LEU A 189 26.86 4.24 10.94
CA LEU A 189 27.24 5.60 11.33
C LEU A 189 28.61 5.64 12.05
N GLY A 190 29.28 4.49 12.11
CA GLY A 190 30.64 4.36 12.65
C GLY A 190 30.74 3.85 14.08
N TRP A 191 29.63 3.49 14.76
CA TRP A 191 29.71 2.85 16.07
C TRP A 191 30.62 1.58 16.01
N PRO A 192 31.48 1.32 16.98
CA PRO A 192 31.55 1.90 18.34
C PRO A 192 32.32 3.22 18.47
N GLU A 193 32.87 3.74 17.38
CA GLU A 193 33.58 5.01 17.39
C GLU A 193 32.63 6.21 17.58
N ASP A 194 33.11 7.27 18.25
CA ASP A 194 32.36 8.50 18.48
C ASP A 194 32.47 9.44 17.27
N THR A 195 31.77 9.09 16.17
CA THR A 195 31.82 9.81 14.90
C THR A 195 30.83 10.98 14.83
N ASP A 196 31.11 11.95 13.96
CA ASP A 196 30.19 13.06 13.70
C ASP A 196 28.87 12.57 13.04
N LEU A 197 28.92 11.51 12.23
CA LEU A 197 27.75 10.89 11.64
C LEU A 197 26.85 10.28 12.72
N LEU A 198 27.43 9.56 13.69
CA LEU A 198 26.69 8.98 14.80
C LEU A 198 26.02 10.09 15.64
N LYS A 199 26.74 11.15 15.99
CA LYS A 199 26.18 12.30 16.73
C LYS A 199 25.04 12.98 15.98
N ARG A 200 25.13 13.07 14.66
CA ARG A 200 24.16 13.78 13.81
C ARG A 200 22.89 12.97 13.55
N TYR A 201 23.02 11.66 13.29
CA TYR A 201 21.95 10.85 12.72
C TYR A 201 21.46 9.72 13.62
N TYR A 202 22.00 9.56 14.81
CA TYR A 202 21.52 8.58 15.78
C TYR A 202 20.96 9.28 17.04
N PRO A 203 19.77 8.90 17.51
CA PRO A 203 18.79 7.97 16.92
C PRO A 203 18.31 8.41 15.53
N ASN A 204 18.04 7.43 14.64
CA ASN A 204 17.50 7.73 13.31
C ASN A 204 16.10 8.34 13.43
N ASP A 205 15.68 9.13 12.43
CA ASP A 205 14.34 9.73 12.42
C ASP A 205 13.26 8.68 12.13
N VAL A 206 13.45 7.85 11.10
CA VAL A 206 12.46 6.87 10.68
C VAL A 206 13.09 5.57 10.19
N LEU A 207 12.51 4.44 10.61
CA LEU A 207 12.72 3.11 10.01
C LEU A 207 11.49 2.76 9.18
N VAL A 208 11.69 2.28 7.95
CA VAL A 208 10.61 1.76 7.09
C VAL A 208 10.80 0.27 6.89
N THR A 209 9.79 -0.55 7.23
CA THR A 209 9.87 -2.01 7.11
C THR A 209 8.49 -2.67 7.03
N GLY A 210 8.46 -3.95 6.59
CA GLY A 210 7.27 -4.77 6.61
C GLY A 210 6.88 -5.24 8.02
N TYR A 211 5.60 -5.49 8.22
CA TYR A 211 5.10 -5.96 9.52
C TYR A 211 5.57 -7.37 9.88
N ASP A 212 5.92 -8.19 8.91
CA ASP A 212 6.31 -9.59 9.10
C ASP A 212 7.68 -9.76 9.77
N ILE A 213 8.53 -8.73 9.76
CA ILE A 213 9.83 -8.76 10.40
C ILE A 213 9.95 -7.87 11.65
N ILE A 214 8.82 -7.43 12.21
CA ILE A 214 8.82 -6.73 13.51
C ILE A 214 9.52 -7.58 14.58
N PRO A 215 9.18 -8.87 14.80
CA PRO A 215 9.83 -9.68 15.82
C PRO A 215 11.30 -9.98 15.52
N PHE A 216 11.68 -10.03 14.25
CA PHE A 216 13.03 -10.43 13.84
C PHE A 216 13.99 -9.25 13.73
N TRP A 217 13.56 -8.10 13.22
CA TRP A 217 14.43 -6.97 12.97
C TRP A 217 14.17 -5.78 13.88
N VAL A 218 12.92 -5.29 13.92
CA VAL A 218 12.57 -4.10 14.71
C VAL A 218 12.86 -4.31 16.20
N ASN A 219 12.42 -5.45 16.76
CA ASN A 219 12.66 -5.78 18.16
C ASN A 219 14.16 -5.90 18.45
N ARG A 220 14.91 -6.56 17.56
CA ARG A 220 16.36 -6.76 17.74
C ARG A 220 17.14 -5.46 17.63
N MET A 221 16.83 -4.60 16.67
CA MET A 221 17.41 -3.25 16.63
C MET A 221 17.11 -2.47 17.90
N THR A 222 15.87 -2.58 18.41
CA THR A 222 15.45 -1.82 19.59
C THR A 222 16.19 -2.26 20.85
N PHE A 223 16.25 -3.56 21.14
CA PHE A 223 16.96 -4.00 22.36
C PHE A 223 18.48 -3.84 22.24
N GLN A 224 19.07 -4.06 21.05
CA GLN A 224 20.50 -3.82 20.86
C GLN A 224 20.84 -2.33 20.92
N GLY A 225 20.01 -1.47 20.35
CA GLY A 225 20.16 -0.02 20.47
C GLY A 225 20.16 0.43 21.93
N LEU A 226 19.17 -0.02 22.71
CA LEU A 226 19.10 0.29 24.15
C LEU A 226 20.30 -0.26 24.93
N GLU A 227 20.74 -1.49 24.64
CA GLU A 227 21.86 -2.13 25.33
C GLU A 227 23.19 -1.45 25.00
N PHE A 228 23.48 -1.18 23.73
CA PHE A 228 24.80 -0.72 23.32
C PHE A 228 24.98 0.80 23.36
N THR A 229 23.88 1.54 23.19
CA THR A 229 23.94 3.01 23.11
C THR A 229 23.13 3.73 24.20
N GLY A 230 22.30 2.99 24.96
CA GLY A 230 21.38 3.56 25.94
C GLY A 230 20.20 4.31 25.36
N GLN A 231 19.98 4.27 24.03
CA GLN A 231 18.95 5.03 23.32
C GLN A 231 18.16 4.13 22.36
N ARG A 232 16.91 4.54 22.05
CA ARG A 232 16.14 3.92 20.96
C ARG A 232 16.89 4.05 19.63
N PRO A 233 16.82 3.06 18.74
CA PRO A 233 17.56 3.12 17.45
C PRO A 233 16.97 4.10 16.45
N PHE A 234 15.67 4.35 16.51
CA PHE A 234 14.92 5.27 15.64
C PHE A 234 13.71 5.83 16.37
N LYS A 235 13.26 7.01 15.95
CA LYS A 235 12.10 7.70 16.53
C LYS A 235 10.80 7.06 16.06
N ASP A 236 10.60 6.99 14.74
CA ASP A 236 9.39 6.47 14.13
C ASP A 236 9.68 5.14 13.42
N CYS A 237 8.73 4.21 13.48
CA CYS A 237 8.76 2.95 12.75
C CYS A 237 7.55 2.91 11.81
N LEU A 238 7.77 3.23 10.54
CA LEU A 238 6.75 3.19 9.50
C LEU A 238 6.62 1.77 8.97
N ILE A 239 5.47 1.17 9.22
CA ILE A 239 5.19 -0.19 8.80
C ILE A 239 4.40 -0.18 7.49
N HIS A 240 4.93 -0.87 6.48
CA HIS A 240 4.21 -1.14 5.24
C HIS A 240 3.67 -2.57 5.21
N GLY A 241 2.65 -2.81 4.37
CA GLY A 241 2.14 -4.15 4.09
C GLY A 241 3.01 -4.91 3.07
N LEU A 242 2.62 -6.14 2.79
CA LEU A 242 3.27 -6.98 1.78
C LEU A 242 2.62 -6.80 0.41
N ILE A 243 3.43 -6.94 -0.63
CA ILE A 243 2.92 -6.99 -2.00
C ILE A 243 2.46 -8.41 -2.30
N ARG A 244 1.21 -8.54 -2.75
CA ARG A 244 0.57 -9.80 -3.10
C ARG A 244 0.22 -9.84 -4.58
N ASP A 245 0.05 -11.04 -5.13
CA ASP A 245 -0.46 -11.20 -6.49
C ASP A 245 -1.95 -10.79 -6.61
N LYS A 246 -2.51 -10.86 -7.82
CA LYS A 246 -3.92 -10.50 -8.09
C LYS A 246 -4.91 -11.33 -7.25
N GLU A 247 -4.58 -12.57 -6.96
CA GLU A 247 -5.36 -13.49 -6.14
C GLU A 247 -5.19 -13.26 -4.63
N GLY A 248 -4.29 -12.36 -4.24
CA GLY A 248 -4.00 -12.03 -2.84
C GLY A 248 -3.01 -12.99 -2.16
N ARG A 249 -2.31 -13.85 -2.91
CA ARG A 249 -1.28 -14.76 -2.37
C ARG A 249 0.04 -14.02 -2.20
N LYS A 250 0.81 -14.39 -1.19
CA LYS A 250 2.18 -13.88 -1.01
C LYS A 250 3.04 -14.24 -2.23
N MET A 251 3.75 -13.28 -2.78
CA MET A 251 4.71 -13.53 -3.86
C MET A 251 5.90 -14.33 -3.33
N SER A 252 6.27 -15.39 -4.03
CA SER A 252 7.42 -16.24 -3.70
C SER A 252 8.07 -16.82 -4.95
N LYS A 253 9.36 -17.12 -4.86
CA LYS A 253 10.10 -17.78 -5.95
C LYS A 253 9.53 -19.15 -6.28
N SER A 254 9.07 -19.88 -5.27
CA SER A 254 8.51 -21.23 -5.43
C SER A 254 7.16 -21.25 -6.17
N LEU A 255 6.36 -20.18 -6.04
CA LEU A 255 5.09 -20.05 -6.75
C LEU A 255 5.25 -19.42 -8.15
N GLY A 256 6.43 -18.84 -8.46
CA GLY A 256 6.66 -18.17 -9.73
C GLY A 256 5.71 -17.00 -10.01
N ASN A 257 5.10 -16.42 -8.96
CA ASN A 257 4.12 -15.34 -9.05
C ASN A 257 4.75 -13.96 -8.72
N GLY A 258 6.07 -13.88 -8.67
CA GLY A 258 6.80 -12.63 -8.51
C GLY A 258 6.79 -11.81 -9.80
N VAL A 259 6.75 -10.49 -9.65
CA VAL A 259 6.89 -9.52 -10.76
C VAL A 259 8.27 -8.90 -10.67
N ASP A 260 9.02 -8.93 -11.78
CA ASP A 260 10.31 -8.23 -11.83
C ASP A 260 10.05 -6.71 -11.96
N PRO A 261 10.51 -5.89 -10.99
CA PRO A 261 10.35 -4.45 -11.09
C PRO A 261 11.03 -3.85 -12.33
N MET A 262 12.09 -4.48 -12.85
CA MET A 262 12.79 -3.97 -14.04
C MET A 262 11.93 -4.08 -15.30
N ASP A 263 11.17 -5.17 -15.46
CA ASP A 263 10.23 -5.32 -16.59
C ASP A 263 9.13 -4.24 -16.54
N VAL A 264 8.65 -3.92 -15.34
CA VAL A 264 7.65 -2.86 -15.13
C VAL A 264 8.22 -1.48 -15.43
N ILE A 265 9.46 -1.23 -14.99
CA ILE A 265 10.17 0.05 -15.24
C ILE A 265 10.44 0.23 -16.73
N GLU A 266 10.84 -0.82 -17.45
CA GLU A 266 11.05 -0.76 -18.90
C GLU A 266 9.76 -0.40 -19.64
N LYS A 267 8.62 -0.90 -19.19
CA LYS A 267 7.32 -0.70 -19.84
C LYS A 267 6.65 0.64 -19.49
N TYR A 268 6.70 1.07 -18.23
CA TYR A 268 5.93 2.21 -17.71
C TYR A 268 6.79 3.34 -17.13
N GLY A 269 8.09 3.12 -16.98
CA GLY A 269 8.99 4.04 -16.31
C GLY A 269 9.03 3.88 -14.78
N ALA A 270 10.14 4.31 -14.19
CA ALA A 270 10.37 4.20 -12.75
C ALA A 270 9.37 5.04 -11.93
N ASP A 271 9.01 6.22 -12.40
CA ASP A 271 8.08 7.12 -11.70
C ASP A 271 6.68 6.54 -11.55
N ALA A 272 6.19 5.80 -12.57
CA ALA A 272 4.88 5.15 -12.50
C ALA A 272 4.86 4.05 -11.42
N LEU A 273 5.90 3.23 -11.36
CA LEU A 273 6.02 2.18 -10.35
C LEU A 273 6.19 2.78 -8.93
N ARG A 274 7.05 3.79 -8.78
CA ARG A 274 7.30 4.47 -7.49
C ARG A 274 6.04 5.09 -6.92
N TYR A 275 5.31 5.85 -7.74
CA TYR A 275 4.07 6.48 -7.31
C TYR A 275 3.02 5.44 -6.92
N PHE A 276 2.82 4.40 -7.74
CA PHE A 276 1.90 3.32 -7.44
C PHE A 276 2.23 2.65 -6.10
N LEU A 277 3.49 2.25 -5.89
CA LEU A 277 3.90 1.55 -4.65
C LEU A 277 3.77 2.45 -3.41
N SER A 278 4.02 3.75 -3.55
CA SER A 278 3.99 4.68 -2.42
C SER A 278 2.58 5.11 -2.02
N THR A 279 1.66 5.18 -2.99
CA THR A 279 0.36 5.85 -2.78
C THR A 279 -0.86 4.91 -2.85
N ALA A 280 -0.68 3.64 -3.26
CA ALA A 280 -1.81 2.76 -3.53
C ALA A 280 -2.50 2.21 -2.27
N THR A 281 -1.86 2.24 -1.10
CA THR A 281 -2.44 1.71 0.14
C THR A 281 -2.07 2.55 1.37
N ALA A 282 -2.92 2.47 2.40
CA ALA A 282 -2.61 3.02 3.70
C ALA A 282 -1.46 2.25 4.39
N PRO A 283 -0.69 2.88 5.29
CA PRO A 283 0.36 2.23 6.04
C PRO A 283 -0.09 0.93 6.73
N GLY A 284 0.72 -0.12 6.63
CA GLY A 284 0.45 -1.43 7.23
C GLY A 284 -0.61 -2.29 6.54
N MET A 285 -1.09 -1.88 5.37
CA MET A 285 -2.04 -2.65 4.58
C MET A 285 -1.35 -3.33 3.40
N ASP A 286 -1.70 -4.60 3.15
CA ASP A 286 -1.18 -5.34 2.00
C ASP A 286 -1.66 -4.73 0.68
N LEU A 287 -0.76 -4.69 -0.30
CA LEU A 287 -1.01 -4.22 -1.64
C LEU A 287 -1.17 -5.41 -2.60
N ARG A 288 -2.33 -5.51 -3.25
CA ARG A 288 -2.46 -6.40 -4.41
C ARG A 288 -1.88 -5.70 -5.63
N TYR A 289 -0.85 -6.31 -6.20
CA TYR A 289 -0.24 -5.80 -7.42
C TYR A 289 -1.21 -5.90 -8.59
N ASP A 290 -1.39 -4.80 -9.27
CA ASP A 290 -2.23 -4.69 -10.45
C ASP A 290 -1.54 -3.82 -11.50
N GLU A 291 -1.15 -4.42 -12.60
CA GLU A 291 -0.43 -3.75 -13.68
C GLU A 291 -1.28 -2.64 -14.33
N GLU A 292 -2.62 -2.78 -14.36
CA GLU A 292 -3.51 -1.75 -14.91
C GLU A 292 -3.45 -0.45 -14.10
N LYS A 293 -3.23 -0.55 -12.78
CA LYS A 293 -3.03 0.62 -11.93
C LYS A 293 -1.71 1.33 -12.20
N VAL A 294 -0.65 0.56 -12.50
CA VAL A 294 0.63 1.15 -12.91
C VAL A 294 0.46 1.85 -14.27
N ALA A 295 -0.24 1.22 -15.22
CA ALA A 295 -0.57 1.83 -16.50
C ALA A 295 -1.39 3.12 -16.35
N SER A 296 -2.34 3.16 -15.40
CA SER A 296 -3.11 4.37 -15.08
C SER A 296 -2.22 5.49 -14.54
N THR A 297 -1.20 5.15 -13.73
CA THR A 297 -0.21 6.13 -13.28
C THR A 297 0.64 6.66 -14.43
N TRP A 298 1.04 5.81 -15.38
CA TRP A 298 1.73 6.24 -16.57
C TRP A 298 0.88 7.23 -17.41
N ASN A 299 -0.44 6.98 -17.54
CA ASN A 299 -1.36 7.93 -18.19
C ASN A 299 -1.43 9.27 -17.44
N PHE A 300 -1.38 9.25 -16.11
CA PHE A 300 -1.31 10.46 -15.29
C PHE A 300 -0.03 11.26 -15.56
N ILE A 301 1.13 10.59 -15.65
CA ILE A 301 2.40 11.21 -16.01
C ILE A 301 2.32 11.85 -17.40
N ASN A 302 1.75 11.16 -18.39
CA ASN A 302 1.56 11.71 -19.72
C ASN A 302 0.65 12.95 -19.75
N LYS A 303 -0.39 12.96 -18.92
CA LYS A 303 -1.27 14.12 -18.79
C LYS A 303 -0.52 15.31 -18.19
N LEU A 304 0.26 15.09 -17.12
CA LEU A 304 1.11 16.13 -16.54
C LEU A 304 2.11 16.66 -17.56
N TRP A 305 2.79 15.79 -18.30
CA TRP A 305 3.73 16.17 -19.36
C TRP A 305 3.08 17.06 -20.42
N ASN A 306 1.91 16.68 -20.92
CA ASN A 306 1.19 17.47 -21.92
C ASN A 306 0.70 18.81 -21.37
N ALA A 307 0.26 18.87 -20.11
CA ALA A 307 -0.10 20.12 -19.45
C ALA A 307 1.12 21.04 -19.30
N SER A 308 2.28 20.48 -18.90
CA SER A 308 3.53 21.22 -18.80
C SER A 308 4.00 21.78 -20.15
N ARG A 309 3.87 21.00 -21.22
CA ARG A 309 4.14 21.48 -22.59
C ARG A 309 3.23 22.66 -22.96
N TYR A 310 1.95 22.58 -22.64
CA TYR A 310 1.02 23.69 -22.88
C TYR A 310 1.48 24.95 -22.13
N VAL A 311 1.84 24.84 -20.86
CA VAL A 311 2.35 25.98 -20.08
C VAL A 311 3.59 26.56 -20.75
N LEU A 312 4.62 25.75 -21.02
CA LEU A 312 5.89 26.20 -21.63
C LEU A 312 5.66 26.90 -22.99
N MET A 313 4.78 26.35 -23.83
CA MET A 313 4.47 26.96 -25.14
C MET A 313 3.80 28.33 -25.01
N ASN A 314 3.04 28.58 -23.95
CA ASN A 314 2.32 29.84 -23.74
C ASN A 314 3.14 30.88 -22.95
N LEU A 315 4.22 30.48 -22.30
CA LEU A 315 5.11 31.41 -21.62
C LEU A 315 5.88 32.32 -22.61
N GLY A 316 6.33 31.76 -23.75
CA GLY A 316 7.16 32.49 -24.70
C GLY A 316 8.47 32.95 -24.07
N GLU A 317 8.79 34.25 -24.18
CA GLU A 317 10.00 34.87 -23.60
C GLU A 317 9.86 35.31 -22.14
N PHE A 318 8.89 34.74 -21.38
CA PHE A 318 8.63 35.07 -19.99
C PHE A 318 9.85 34.81 -19.10
N LYS A 319 10.21 35.78 -18.27
CA LYS A 319 11.37 35.75 -17.37
C LYS A 319 10.97 36.07 -15.94
N GLU A 320 11.93 35.98 -15.03
CA GLU A 320 11.74 36.24 -13.61
C GLU A 320 11.27 37.68 -13.34
N GLU A 321 11.82 38.67 -14.05
CA GLU A 321 11.43 40.09 -13.96
C GLU A 321 10.00 40.37 -14.44
N ASP A 322 9.39 39.47 -15.21
CA ASP A 322 8.02 39.62 -15.72
C ASP A 322 6.95 39.15 -14.71
N GLN A 323 7.37 38.52 -13.60
CA GLN A 323 6.43 38.01 -12.61
C GLN A 323 5.64 39.13 -11.96
N THR A 324 4.31 38.98 -11.95
CA THR A 324 3.39 39.88 -11.25
C THR A 324 2.17 39.12 -10.77
N MET A 325 1.62 39.53 -9.64
CA MET A 325 0.35 39.05 -9.09
C MET A 325 -0.72 40.14 -9.13
N ASP A 326 -0.48 41.21 -9.88
CA ASP A 326 -1.48 42.26 -10.12
C ASP A 326 -2.54 41.77 -11.08
N GLU A 327 -3.77 42.23 -10.94
CA GLU A 327 -4.87 41.94 -11.87
C GLU A 327 -5.19 40.45 -12.07
N LEU A 328 -5.17 39.65 -10.97
CA LEU A 328 -5.59 38.26 -10.98
C LEU A 328 -7.04 38.11 -11.50
N THR A 329 -7.24 37.24 -12.49
CA THR A 329 -8.57 36.85 -12.94
C THR A 329 -9.30 35.98 -11.91
N THR A 330 -10.62 35.81 -12.05
CA THR A 330 -11.37 34.90 -11.16
C THR A 330 -10.84 33.47 -11.22
N SER A 331 -10.44 33.00 -12.40
CA SER A 331 -9.82 31.68 -12.56
C SER A 331 -8.43 31.58 -11.93
N ASP A 332 -7.62 32.65 -11.99
CA ASP A 332 -6.31 32.69 -11.32
C ASP A 332 -6.47 32.62 -9.79
N LYS A 333 -7.39 33.39 -9.24
CA LYS A 333 -7.72 33.37 -7.80
C LYS A 333 -8.23 32.01 -7.33
N TRP A 334 -9.07 31.39 -8.14
CA TRP A 334 -9.60 30.04 -7.87
C TRP A 334 -8.49 28.98 -7.82
N ILE A 335 -7.64 28.91 -8.84
CA ILE A 335 -6.58 27.86 -8.86
C ILE A 335 -5.53 28.09 -7.78
N LEU A 336 -5.20 29.35 -7.44
CA LEU A 336 -4.32 29.67 -6.32
C LEU A 336 -4.92 29.19 -5.00
N THR A 337 -6.22 29.46 -4.75
CA THR A 337 -6.91 28.94 -3.56
C THR A 337 -6.89 27.42 -3.49
N LYS A 338 -7.16 26.74 -4.62
CA LYS A 338 -7.10 25.26 -4.70
C LYS A 338 -5.68 24.74 -4.46
N LEU A 339 -4.66 25.45 -4.94
CA LEU A 339 -3.26 25.13 -4.68
C LEU A 339 -2.94 25.22 -3.18
N GLU A 340 -3.33 26.32 -2.54
CA GLU A 340 -3.06 26.52 -1.10
C GLU A 340 -3.74 25.47 -0.22
N GLN A 341 -4.98 25.09 -0.54
CA GLN A 341 -5.70 24.00 0.12
C GLN A 341 -4.98 22.66 -0.06
N THR A 342 -4.47 22.41 -1.28
CA THR A 342 -3.71 21.21 -1.60
C THR A 342 -2.38 21.18 -0.85
N ILE A 343 -1.62 22.28 -0.81
CA ILE A 343 -0.36 22.39 -0.07
C ILE A 343 -0.60 22.08 1.43
N GLN A 344 -1.63 22.66 2.02
CA GLN A 344 -1.96 22.43 3.42
C GLN A 344 -2.29 20.94 3.69
N THR A 345 -3.10 20.32 2.84
CA THR A 345 -3.49 18.91 2.95
C THR A 345 -2.28 18.01 2.76
N VAL A 346 -1.48 18.25 1.72
CA VAL A 346 -0.29 17.45 1.40
C VAL A 346 0.72 17.50 2.55
N ARG A 347 1.07 18.68 3.06
CA ARG A 347 2.01 18.80 4.18
C ARG A 347 1.55 18.07 5.42
N LYS A 348 0.28 18.25 5.80
CA LYS A 348 -0.31 17.56 6.96
C LYS A 348 -0.18 16.04 6.85
N HIS A 349 -0.52 15.48 5.70
CA HIS A 349 -0.53 14.02 5.50
C HIS A 349 0.88 13.45 5.22
N MET A 350 1.81 14.25 4.67
CA MET A 350 3.24 13.90 4.61
C MET A 350 3.83 13.72 6.01
N ASP A 351 3.57 14.66 6.93
CA ASP A 351 4.03 14.58 8.31
C ASP A 351 3.46 13.37 9.09
N GLN A 352 2.34 12.84 8.63
CA GLN A 352 1.67 11.65 9.20
C GLN A 352 2.00 10.34 8.46
N TYR A 353 2.87 10.38 7.46
CA TYR A 353 3.19 9.25 6.57
C TYR A 353 1.98 8.68 5.81
N GLU A 354 0.94 9.46 5.61
CA GLU A 354 -0.29 9.05 4.90
C GLU A 354 -0.17 9.30 3.39
N PHE A 355 0.84 8.72 2.75
CA PHE A 355 1.19 8.96 1.35
C PHE A 355 0.06 8.62 0.36
N HIS A 356 -0.83 7.70 0.72
CA HIS A 356 -2.02 7.37 -0.08
C HIS A 356 -3.02 8.55 -0.16
N VAL A 357 -3.17 9.32 0.93
CA VAL A 357 -3.98 10.55 0.93
C VAL A 357 -3.31 11.61 0.08
N VAL A 358 -1.99 11.79 0.27
CA VAL A 358 -1.19 12.72 -0.54
C VAL A 358 -1.31 12.42 -2.02
N GLY A 359 -1.15 11.16 -2.42
CA GLY A 359 -1.30 10.75 -3.81
C GLY A 359 -2.69 11.05 -4.38
N THR A 360 -3.74 10.75 -3.63
CA THR A 360 -5.12 11.03 -4.04
C THR A 360 -5.37 12.52 -4.22
N GLU A 361 -4.90 13.34 -3.28
CA GLU A 361 -5.08 14.80 -3.33
C GLU A 361 -4.31 15.44 -4.50
N LEU A 362 -3.05 15.03 -4.70
CA LEU A 362 -2.23 15.49 -5.83
C LEU A 362 -2.85 15.07 -7.17
N TYR A 363 -3.31 13.82 -7.27
CA TYR A 363 -3.99 13.35 -8.49
C TYR A 363 -5.21 14.21 -8.80
N ARG A 364 -6.10 14.42 -7.81
CA ARG A 364 -7.32 15.23 -7.94
C ARG A 364 -6.99 16.66 -8.38
N PHE A 365 -6.10 17.33 -7.65
CA PHE A 365 -5.73 18.72 -7.94
C PHE A 365 -5.13 18.87 -9.35
N ILE A 366 -4.20 17.96 -9.71
CA ILE A 366 -3.49 18.04 -11.01
C ILE A 366 -4.43 17.66 -12.14
N TRP A 367 -5.17 16.56 -12.00
CA TRP A 367 -6.01 16.05 -13.08
C TRP A 367 -7.25 16.92 -13.28
N ASP A 368 -8.02 17.13 -12.20
CA ASP A 368 -9.31 17.80 -12.29
C ASP A 368 -9.15 19.31 -12.29
N ASP A 369 -8.54 19.89 -11.23
CA ASP A 369 -8.51 21.35 -11.07
C ASP A 369 -7.55 22.01 -12.09
N PHE A 370 -6.30 21.53 -12.17
CA PHE A 370 -5.29 22.14 -13.04
C PHE A 370 -5.48 21.80 -14.52
N CYS A 371 -5.49 20.51 -14.88
CA CYS A 371 -5.51 20.09 -16.28
C CYS A 371 -6.88 20.26 -16.94
N ASP A 372 -7.96 19.77 -16.29
CA ASP A 372 -9.29 19.75 -16.93
C ASP A 372 -9.98 21.11 -16.88
N TRP A 373 -9.68 21.93 -15.87
CA TRP A 373 -10.32 23.22 -15.73
C TRP A 373 -9.38 24.40 -15.97
N TYR A 374 -8.33 24.58 -15.14
CA TYR A 374 -7.54 25.81 -15.23
C TYR A 374 -6.85 25.97 -16.60
N ILE A 375 -6.21 24.93 -17.11
CA ILE A 375 -5.60 24.93 -18.46
C ILE A 375 -6.66 25.30 -19.53
N GLU A 376 -7.87 24.76 -19.45
CA GLU A 376 -8.94 25.08 -20.42
C GLU A 376 -9.43 26.52 -20.28
N LEU A 377 -9.54 27.04 -19.06
CA LEU A 377 -9.91 28.43 -18.77
C LEU A 377 -8.88 29.42 -19.34
N THR A 378 -7.59 29.13 -19.20
CA THR A 378 -6.53 30.00 -19.71
C THR A 378 -6.46 30.08 -21.24
N LYS A 379 -7.01 29.10 -21.98
CA LYS A 379 -7.12 29.18 -23.45
C LYS A 379 -7.95 30.34 -23.96
N SER A 380 -8.72 30.98 -23.10
CA SER A 380 -9.57 32.14 -23.44
C SER A 380 -8.81 33.46 -23.40
N SER A 381 -7.92 33.62 -22.43
CA SER A 381 -7.13 34.83 -22.20
C SER A 381 -5.92 34.48 -21.34
N ILE A 382 -4.75 34.79 -21.80
CA ILE A 382 -3.49 34.66 -21.07
C ILE A 382 -2.83 36.05 -21.02
N ASN A 383 -2.82 36.67 -19.86
CA ASN A 383 -2.04 37.87 -19.57
C ASN A 383 -0.75 37.51 -18.83
N THR A 384 0.08 38.50 -18.49
CA THR A 384 1.34 38.30 -17.77
C THR A 384 1.12 37.71 -16.37
N THR A 385 0.09 38.16 -15.67
CA THR A 385 -0.30 37.62 -14.36
C THR A 385 -0.71 36.15 -14.46
N THR A 386 -1.53 35.78 -15.44
CA THR A 386 -1.90 34.37 -15.68
C THR A 386 -0.67 33.50 -15.98
N LYS A 387 0.34 34.02 -16.70
CA LYS A 387 1.61 33.31 -16.91
C LYS A 387 2.36 33.08 -15.61
N THR A 388 2.40 34.11 -14.73
CA THR A 388 3.01 33.99 -13.39
C THR A 388 2.30 32.90 -12.57
N VAL A 389 0.96 32.89 -12.57
CA VAL A 389 0.16 31.87 -11.88
C VAL A 389 0.43 30.47 -12.44
N LEU A 390 0.47 30.32 -13.78
CA LEU A 390 0.78 29.03 -14.42
C LEU A 390 2.15 28.49 -13.98
N VAL A 391 3.19 29.35 -13.93
CA VAL A 391 4.53 28.97 -13.45
C VAL A 391 4.50 28.60 -11.99
N LYS A 392 3.89 29.42 -11.11
CA LYS A 392 3.77 29.15 -9.66
C LYS A 392 3.07 27.83 -9.38
N VAL A 393 1.92 27.60 -10.02
CA VAL A 393 1.13 26.39 -9.82
C VAL A 393 1.89 25.15 -10.32
N LEU A 394 2.44 25.19 -11.54
CA LEU A 394 3.19 24.06 -12.09
C LEU A 394 4.43 23.76 -11.26
N THR A 395 5.21 24.78 -10.87
CA THR A 395 6.38 24.60 -9.98
C THR A 395 5.99 23.93 -8.66
N SER A 396 4.89 24.36 -8.05
CA SER A 396 4.41 23.78 -6.79
C SER A 396 3.96 22.32 -6.97
N ILE A 397 3.27 22.01 -8.07
CA ILE A 397 2.90 20.63 -8.45
C ILE A 397 4.16 19.76 -8.54
N LEU A 398 5.16 20.20 -9.30
CA LEU A 398 6.39 19.43 -9.49
C LEU A 398 7.12 19.19 -8.17
N LYS A 399 7.23 20.20 -7.32
CA LYS A 399 7.86 20.08 -6.00
C LYS A 399 7.11 19.11 -5.08
N MET A 400 5.77 19.14 -5.07
CA MET A 400 4.97 18.22 -4.25
C MET A 400 5.01 16.78 -4.76
N LEU A 401 5.09 16.57 -6.08
CA LEU A 401 5.20 15.24 -6.69
C LEU A 401 6.61 14.65 -6.62
N HIS A 402 7.66 15.48 -6.53
CA HIS A 402 9.04 15.04 -6.68
C HIS A 402 9.44 13.88 -5.75
N PRO A 403 9.02 13.81 -4.47
CA PRO A 403 9.34 12.67 -3.62
C PRO A 403 8.84 11.32 -4.19
N PHE A 404 7.78 11.33 -4.97
CA PHE A 404 7.16 10.15 -5.57
C PHE A 404 7.64 9.89 -7.01
N MET A 405 7.80 10.94 -7.80
CA MET A 405 8.10 10.92 -9.23
C MET A 405 9.35 11.78 -9.57
N PRO A 406 10.55 11.38 -9.09
CA PRO A 406 11.73 12.24 -9.17
C PRO A 406 12.20 12.55 -10.61
N TYR A 407 12.01 11.64 -11.56
CA TYR A 407 12.58 11.81 -12.90
C TYR A 407 11.78 12.79 -13.76
N VAL A 408 10.49 12.57 -13.91
CA VAL A 408 9.64 13.44 -14.74
C VAL A 408 9.53 14.85 -14.18
N THR A 409 9.51 14.97 -12.85
CA THR A 409 9.40 16.28 -12.20
C THR A 409 10.68 17.10 -12.33
N GLU A 410 11.86 16.50 -12.18
CA GLU A 410 13.14 17.18 -12.43
C GLU A 410 13.24 17.63 -13.88
N GLU A 411 12.92 16.73 -14.84
CA GLU A 411 12.98 17.04 -16.27
C GLU A 411 12.12 18.24 -16.63
N ILE A 412 10.85 18.26 -16.16
CA ILE A 412 9.96 19.40 -16.43
C ILE A 412 10.45 20.66 -15.69
N TYR A 413 10.93 20.53 -14.46
CA TYR A 413 11.41 21.64 -13.65
C TYR A 413 12.57 22.39 -14.33
N GLN A 414 13.51 21.64 -14.91
CA GLN A 414 14.65 22.21 -15.65
C GLN A 414 14.25 22.90 -16.96
N MET A 415 13.05 22.63 -17.49
CA MET A 415 12.50 23.33 -18.66
C MET A 415 11.83 24.65 -18.33
N LEU A 416 11.51 24.91 -17.04
CA LEU A 416 10.88 26.15 -16.63
C LEU A 416 11.84 27.33 -16.77
N PRO A 417 11.34 28.55 -17.07
CA PRO A 417 12.20 29.73 -17.22
C PRO A 417 12.83 30.20 -15.89
N ILE A 418 12.28 29.73 -14.79
CA ILE A 418 12.70 30.08 -13.43
C ILE A 418 12.82 28.79 -12.64
N HIS A 419 14.05 28.41 -12.34
CA HIS A 419 14.36 27.18 -11.59
C HIS A 419 15.73 27.28 -10.90
N GLU A 420 15.91 26.51 -9.84
CA GLU A 420 17.19 26.28 -9.18
C GLU A 420 17.99 25.19 -9.92
N GLU A 421 19.23 24.93 -9.51
CA GLU A 421 20.11 23.93 -10.12
C GLU A 421 19.46 22.53 -10.14
N SER A 422 18.69 22.19 -9.11
CA SER A 422 17.87 20.99 -9.06
C SER A 422 16.63 21.25 -8.20
N ILE A 423 15.52 20.61 -8.55
CA ILE A 423 14.30 20.62 -7.72
C ILE A 423 14.57 20.06 -6.31
N MET A 424 15.57 19.16 -6.16
CA MET A 424 15.91 18.55 -4.87
C MET A 424 16.42 19.55 -3.82
N ILE A 425 17.08 20.62 -4.24
CA ILE A 425 17.60 21.65 -3.34
C ILE A 425 16.62 22.79 -3.12
N SER A 426 15.51 22.79 -3.85
CA SER A 426 14.49 23.83 -3.76
C SER A 426 13.61 23.65 -2.50
N HIS A 427 13.05 24.75 -2.02
CA HIS A 427 12.12 24.70 -0.89
C HIS A 427 10.79 24.02 -1.27
N TYR A 428 10.34 23.11 -0.41
CA TYR A 428 9.03 22.48 -0.54
C TYR A 428 7.92 23.51 -0.32
N PRO A 429 6.81 23.49 -1.09
CA PRO A 429 5.76 24.51 -1.02
C PRO A 429 5.20 24.70 0.40
N VAL A 430 5.00 25.94 0.79
CA VAL A 430 4.43 26.34 2.08
C VAL A 430 3.11 27.06 1.83
N TYR A 431 2.14 26.87 2.72
CA TYR A 431 0.84 27.55 2.67
C TYR A 431 0.99 29.07 2.82
N GLU A 432 0.35 29.81 1.92
CA GLU A 432 0.37 31.27 1.86
C GLU A 432 -1.08 31.79 1.88
N GLU A 433 -1.55 32.31 3.02
CA GLU A 433 -2.93 32.73 3.23
C GLU A 433 -3.36 33.87 2.28
N GLU A 434 -2.42 34.68 1.80
CA GLU A 434 -2.67 35.80 0.87
C GLU A 434 -3.20 35.34 -0.51
N TYR A 435 -3.02 34.06 -0.86
CA TYR A 435 -3.53 33.46 -2.11
C TYR A 435 -4.85 32.70 -1.91
N VAL A 436 -5.54 32.90 -0.78
CA VAL A 436 -6.85 32.31 -0.51
C VAL A 436 -7.98 33.32 -0.79
N PHE A 437 -8.77 33.09 -1.83
CA PHE A 437 -9.83 33.94 -2.31
C PHE A 437 -11.19 33.21 -2.24
N GLU A 438 -11.78 33.14 -1.05
CA GLU A 438 -12.98 32.31 -0.80
C GLU A 438 -14.18 32.67 -1.69
N LYS A 439 -14.41 33.96 -1.93
CA LYS A 439 -15.55 34.43 -2.73
C LYS A 439 -15.43 34.02 -4.19
N GLU A 440 -14.30 34.33 -4.80
CA GLU A 440 -14.02 34.01 -6.20
C GLU A 440 -13.96 32.48 -6.42
N THR A 441 -13.51 31.75 -5.41
CA THR A 441 -13.51 30.28 -5.43
C THR A 441 -14.93 29.71 -5.47
N LYS A 442 -15.84 30.23 -4.64
CA LYS A 442 -17.26 29.82 -4.65
C LYS A 442 -17.94 30.16 -5.98
N ASP A 443 -17.69 31.36 -6.51
CA ASP A 443 -18.25 31.78 -7.80
C ASP A 443 -17.77 30.88 -8.95
N MET A 444 -16.50 30.49 -8.96
CA MET A 444 -15.91 29.60 -9.96
C MET A 444 -16.42 28.16 -9.82
N GLU A 445 -16.50 27.62 -8.60
CA GLU A 445 -17.01 26.28 -8.34
C GLU A 445 -18.47 26.13 -8.75
N GLU A 446 -19.29 27.16 -8.53
CA GLU A 446 -20.67 27.19 -9.03
C GLU A 446 -20.75 27.14 -10.56
N MET A 447 -19.89 27.89 -11.24
CA MET A 447 -19.81 27.87 -12.71
C MET A 447 -19.34 26.50 -13.22
N ILE A 448 -18.33 25.90 -12.59
CA ILE A 448 -17.80 24.57 -12.94
C ILE A 448 -18.89 23.50 -12.78
N ASP A 449 -19.59 23.49 -11.65
CA ASP A 449 -20.72 22.57 -11.40
C ASP A 449 -21.83 22.76 -12.43
N PHE A 450 -22.21 23.99 -12.70
CA PHE A 450 -23.22 24.30 -13.73
C PHE A 450 -22.81 23.78 -15.10
N ILE A 451 -21.58 24.08 -15.56
CA ILE A 451 -21.07 23.60 -16.86
C ILE A 451 -21.03 22.08 -16.92
N THR A 452 -20.62 21.44 -15.84
CA THR A 452 -20.57 19.97 -15.75
C THR A 452 -21.96 19.36 -15.89
N ARG A 453 -22.96 19.90 -15.18
CA ARG A 453 -24.37 19.48 -15.32
C ARG A 453 -24.90 19.69 -16.73
N VAL A 454 -24.58 20.83 -17.33
CA VAL A 454 -25.00 21.11 -18.70
C VAL A 454 -24.35 20.15 -19.70
N ARG A 455 -23.06 19.82 -19.53
CA ARG A 455 -22.37 18.81 -20.36
C ARG A 455 -22.99 17.44 -20.22
N THR A 456 -23.34 17.02 -19.01
CA THR A 456 -24.05 15.76 -18.76
C THR A 456 -25.39 15.74 -19.42
N TYR A 457 -26.18 16.79 -19.25
CA TYR A 457 -27.49 16.95 -19.94
C TYR A 457 -27.34 16.86 -21.45
N LYS A 458 -26.37 17.60 -22.04
CA LYS A 458 -26.11 17.54 -23.49
C LYS A 458 -25.81 16.13 -23.98
N LEU A 459 -25.06 15.36 -23.20
CA LEU A 459 -24.70 13.98 -23.54
C LEU A 459 -25.93 13.05 -23.44
N GLU A 460 -26.67 13.13 -22.35
CA GLU A 460 -27.86 12.30 -22.10
C GLU A 460 -28.98 12.58 -23.10
N GLN A 461 -29.23 13.85 -23.37
CA GLN A 461 -30.27 14.28 -24.32
C GLN A 461 -29.78 14.31 -25.78
N LYS A 462 -28.52 13.92 -26.05
CA LYS A 462 -27.90 13.97 -27.38
C LYS A 462 -28.11 15.32 -28.07
N VAL A 463 -27.97 16.42 -27.33
CA VAL A 463 -28.19 17.78 -27.85
C VAL A 463 -27.25 18.04 -29.02
N PRO A 464 -27.77 18.40 -30.22
CA PRO A 464 -26.93 18.65 -31.39
C PRO A 464 -26.07 19.90 -31.21
N LYS A 465 -24.95 19.97 -31.95
CA LYS A 465 -23.98 21.07 -31.81
C LYS A 465 -24.55 22.43 -32.24
N ASP A 466 -25.49 22.42 -33.14
CA ASP A 466 -26.16 23.57 -33.71
C ASP A 466 -27.46 23.95 -32.99
N ALA A 467 -27.77 23.31 -31.87
CA ALA A 467 -28.92 23.66 -31.04
C ALA A 467 -28.89 25.15 -30.63
N THR A 468 -30.04 25.79 -30.65
CA THR A 468 -30.19 27.18 -30.24
C THR A 468 -30.27 27.26 -28.71
N VAL A 469 -29.56 28.22 -28.12
CA VAL A 469 -29.36 28.32 -26.66
C VAL A 469 -29.94 29.64 -26.15
N TYR A 470 -30.76 29.55 -25.10
CA TYR A 470 -31.12 30.67 -24.25
C TYR A 470 -30.26 30.63 -22.98
N TYR A 471 -29.65 31.75 -22.64
CA TYR A 471 -28.74 31.83 -21.49
C TYR A 471 -28.96 33.11 -20.68
N VAL A 472 -28.92 32.95 -19.34
CA VAL A 472 -28.91 34.06 -18.40
C VAL A 472 -27.81 33.78 -17.37
N GLY A 473 -26.88 34.69 -17.21
CA GLY A 473 -25.79 34.55 -16.25
C GLY A 473 -24.61 35.47 -16.53
N ARG A 474 -23.62 35.41 -15.66
CA ARG A 474 -22.34 36.11 -15.83
C ARG A 474 -21.43 35.34 -16.79
N GLU A 475 -20.29 35.90 -17.17
CA GLU A 475 -19.23 35.25 -17.95
C GLU A 475 -19.73 34.51 -19.20
N LYS A 476 -20.70 35.10 -19.92
CA LYS A 476 -21.38 34.48 -21.05
C LYS A 476 -20.42 33.95 -22.11
N GLU A 477 -19.41 34.74 -22.49
CA GLU A 477 -18.46 34.35 -23.54
C GLU A 477 -17.66 33.11 -23.13
N LEU A 478 -17.22 33.07 -21.86
CA LEU A 478 -16.49 31.93 -21.30
C LEU A 478 -17.37 30.68 -21.24
N VAL A 479 -18.59 30.79 -20.71
CA VAL A 479 -19.55 29.68 -20.64
C VAL A 479 -19.88 29.16 -22.05
N PHE A 480 -20.11 30.02 -23.00
CA PHE A 480 -20.40 29.63 -24.39
C PHE A 480 -19.22 28.89 -25.03
N LYS A 481 -18.00 29.38 -24.80
CA LYS A 481 -16.81 28.71 -25.30
C LYS A 481 -16.65 27.31 -24.68
N LEU A 482 -16.81 27.17 -23.37
CA LEU A 482 -16.69 25.90 -22.65
C LEU A 482 -17.78 24.89 -23.01
N LEU A 483 -18.98 25.37 -23.32
CA LEU A 483 -20.14 24.57 -23.77
C LEU A 483 -20.18 24.38 -25.28
N LYS A 484 -19.31 25.04 -26.05
CA LYS A 484 -19.26 25.04 -27.51
C LYS A 484 -20.62 25.45 -28.13
N VAL A 485 -21.17 26.54 -27.61
CA VAL A 485 -22.44 27.12 -28.14
C VAL A 485 -22.17 27.80 -29.47
N GLN A 486 -22.99 27.51 -30.48
CA GLN A 486 -22.90 28.09 -31.82
C GLN A 486 -24.05 29.08 -32.13
N ASN A 487 -25.24 28.79 -31.66
CA ASN A 487 -26.43 29.60 -31.91
C ASN A 487 -27.03 30.05 -30.57
N GLU A 488 -27.42 31.33 -30.54
CA GLU A 488 -28.03 31.96 -29.37
C GLU A 488 -29.38 32.57 -29.72
N THR A 489 -30.29 32.61 -28.76
CA THR A 489 -31.54 33.35 -28.81
C THR A 489 -31.78 34.17 -27.55
N THR A 490 -32.48 35.29 -27.70
CA THR A 490 -32.98 36.08 -26.56
C THR A 490 -34.42 35.72 -26.21
N GLU A 491 -35.09 34.89 -27.05
CA GLU A 491 -36.46 34.48 -26.82
C GLU A 491 -36.52 33.17 -26.06
N LEU A 492 -37.22 33.15 -24.95
CA LEU A 492 -37.47 31.96 -24.13
C LEU A 492 -38.82 31.35 -24.54
N THR A 493 -38.78 30.19 -25.16
CA THR A 493 -40.01 29.45 -25.51
C THR A 493 -40.53 28.66 -24.32
N SER A 494 -41.81 28.33 -24.29
CA SER A 494 -42.44 27.53 -23.22
C SER A 494 -41.78 26.15 -23.07
N ASP A 495 -41.27 25.55 -24.12
CA ASP A 495 -40.59 24.26 -24.08
C ASP A 495 -39.16 24.39 -23.53
N MET A 496 -38.47 25.47 -23.87
CA MET A 496 -37.16 25.78 -23.25
C MET A 496 -37.30 26.05 -21.77
N GLU A 497 -38.35 26.72 -21.31
CA GLU A 497 -38.58 27.02 -19.89
C GLU A 497 -38.75 25.74 -19.06
N LYS A 498 -39.45 24.73 -19.59
CA LYS A 498 -39.64 23.43 -18.93
C LYS A 498 -38.32 22.65 -18.77
N MET A 499 -37.36 22.87 -19.64
CA MET A 499 -36.08 22.16 -19.69
C MET A 499 -34.92 23.02 -19.22
N MET A 500 -35.20 24.14 -18.53
CA MET A 500 -34.15 25.05 -18.05
C MET A 500 -33.30 24.42 -16.97
N ILE A 501 -31.99 24.47 -17.18
CA ILE A 501 -30.98 24.01 -16.21
C ILE A 501 -30.54 25.23 -15.42
N HIS A 502 -30.64 25.14 -14.10
CA HIS A 502 -30.25 26.19 -13.18
C HIS A 502 -28.99 25.83 -12.45
N SER A 503 -28.15 26.81 -12.10
CA SER A 503 -27.11 26.61 -11.11
C SER A 503 -27.71 26.54 -9.69
N ASN A 504 -26.92 26.07 -8.72
CA ASN A 504 -27.38 25.85 -7.34
C ASN A 504 -27.89 27.14 -6.68
N TYR A 505 -27.28 28.28 -6.99
CA TYR A 505 -27.66 29.60 -6.46
C TYR A 505 -28.36 30.48 -7.48
N ASP A 506 -28.87 29.88 -8.56
CA ASP A 506 -29.64 30.56 -9.61
C ASP A 506 -28.87 31.68 -10.37
N GLN A 507 -27.54 31.68 -10.29
CA GLN A 507 -26.66 32.64 -10.96
C GLN A 507 -26.51 32.37 -12.45
N TYR A 508 -26.72 31.13 -12.88
CA TYR A 508 -26.61 30.67 -14.26
C TYR A 508 -27.85 29.87 -14.63
N LYS A 509 -28.39 30.15 -15.81
CA LYS A 509 -29.55 29.44 -16.40
C LYS A 509 -29.28 29.20 -17.87
N ILE A 510 -29.58 28.00 -18.36
CA ILE A 510 -29.45 27.65 -19.77
C ILE A 510 -30.57 26.74 -20.20
N ALA A 511 -31.08 26.96 -21.39
CA ALA A 511 -32.04 26.07 -22.03
C ALA A 511 -31.68 25.88 -23.51
N TYR A 512 -31.99 24.72 -24.04
CA TYR A 512 -31.69 24.32 -25.41
C TYR A 512 -32.98 24.14 -26.23
N GLN A 513 -33.00 24.68 -27.44
CA GLN A 513 -34.05 24.40 -28.42
C GLN A 513 -33.47 23.49 -29.50
N PHE A 514 -34.01 22.28 -29.60
CA PHE A 514 -33.67 21.30 -30.63
C PHE A 514 -34.80 20.29 -30.81
N ASP A 515 -34.81 19.61 -31.95
CA ASP A 515 -35.82 18.58 -32.25
C ASP A 515 -35.51 17.30 -31.44
N GLN A 516 -36.40 16.97 -30.49
CA GLN A 516 -36.29 15.80 -29.64
C GLN A 516 -36.96 14.54 -30.23
N SER A 517 -37.67 14.67 -31.32
CA SER A 517 -38.50 13.58 -31.86
C SER A 517 -37.68 12.32 -32.17
N LYS A 518 -36.48 12.46 -32.75
CA LYS A 518 -35.60 11.35 -33.05
C LYS A 518 -35.02 10.70 -31.77
N ASN A 519 -34.64 11.50 -30.77
CA ASN A 519 -34.10 11.00 -29.53
C ASN A 519 -35.15 10.25 -28.72
N ASN A 520 -36.38 10.78 -28.68
CA ASN A 520 -37.51 10.14 -28.02
C ASN A 520 -37.86 8.82 -28.72
N GLN A 521 -37.83 8.76 -30.06
CA GLN A 521 -38.07 7.53 -30.80
C GLN A 521 -37.00 6.47 -30.52
N GLU A 522 -35.71 6.80 -30.57
CA GLU A 522 -34.61 5.88 -30.27
C GLU A 522 -34.64 5.40 -28.79
N LEU A 523 -34.96 6.31 -27.86
CA LEU A 523 -35.13 5.98 -26.45
C LEU A 523 -36.30 5.04 -26.23
N LYS A 524 -37.42 5.30 -26.87
CA LYS A 524 -38.62 4.47 -26.85
C LYS A 524 -38.31 3.06 -27.34
N GLU A 525 -37.67 2.92 -28.51
CA GLU A 525 -37.28 1.62 -29.07
C GLU A 525 -36.33 0.85 -28.16
N LYS A 526 -35.38 1.56 -27.50
CA LYS A 526 -34.44 0.96 -26.54
C LYS A 526 -35.16 0.46 -25.29
N LEU A 527 -36.05 1.29 -24.73
CA LEU A 527 -36.83 0.94 -23.54
C LEU A 527 -37.81 -0.20 -23.83
N GLU A 528 -38.42 -0.24 -25.00
CA GLU A 528 -39.30 -1.33 -25.45
C GLU A 528 -38.54 -2.66 -25.60
N LYS A 529 -37.29 -2.63 -26.11
CA LYS A 529 -36.41 -3.83 -26.17
C LYS A 529 -36.00 -4.31 -24.78
N GLU A 530 -35.62 -3.36 -23.90
CA GLU A 530 -35.28 -3.68 -22.51
C GLU A 530 -36.49 -4.28 -21.77
N LEU A 531 -37.65 -3.69 -21.93
CA LEU A 531 -38.91 -4.17 -21.36
C LEU A 531 -39.26 -5.61 -21.83
N ALA A 532 -39.10 -5.86 -23.12
CA ALA A 532 -39.33 -7.20 -23.70
C ALA A 532 -38.38 -8.24 -23.10
N SER A 533 -37.09 -7.90 -22.95
CA SER A 533 -36.08 -8.77 -22.33
C SER A 533 -36.39 -9.01 -20.84
N LEU A 534 -36.76 -7.95 -20.11
CA LEU A 534 -37.15 -8.05 -18.70
C LEU A 534 -38.40 -8.92 -18.50
N ASN A 535 -39.42 -8.74 -19.32
CA ASN A 535 -40.61 -9.56 -19.25
C ASN A 535 -40.31 -11.05 -19.46
N GLN A 536 -39.44 -11.40 -20.41
CA GLN A 536 -39.01 -12.79 -20.58
C GLN A 536 -38.23 -13.33 -19.35
N SER A 537 -37.35 -12.52 -18.77
CA SER A 537 -36.58 -12.90 -17.58
C SER A 537 -37.49 -13.08 -16.36
N ILE A 538 -38.40 -12.15 -16.12
CA ILE A 538 -39.40 -12.20 -15.03
C ILE A 538 -40.28 -13.44 -15.17
N GLU A 539 -40.80 -13.73 -16.37
CA GLU A 539 -41.64 -14.89 -16.61
C GLU A 539 -40.89 -16.21 -16.39
N ARG A 540 -39.64 -16.30 -16.84
CA ARG A 540 -38.76 -17.45 -16.57
C ARG A 540 -38.53 -17.63 -15.06
N ARG A 541 -38.21 -16.57 -14.30
CA ARG A 541 -38.01 -16.64 -12.85
C ARG A 541 -39.27 -16.99 -12.09
N LYS A 542 -40.43 -16.44 -12.44
CA LYS A 542 -41.72 -16.79 -11.88
C LYS A 542 -42.03 -18.28 -12.10
N LYS A 543 -41.79 -18.80 -13.29
CA LYS A 543 -41.97 -20.21 -13.63
C LYS A 543 -41.02 -21.10 -12.82
N LEU A 544 -39.76 -20.66 -12.66
CA LEU A 544 -38.74 -21.39 -11.88
C LEU A 544 -39.12 -21.43 -10.39
N LEU A 545 -39.54 -20.32 -9.82
CA LEU A 545 -39.93 -20.18 -8.41
C LEU A 545 -41.28 -20.81 -8.11
N SER A 546 -42.17 -21.02 -9.09
CA SER A 546 -43.42 -21.76 -8.93
C SER A 546 -43.24 -23.29 -9.00
N ASN A 547 -42.09 -23.76 -9.45
CA ASN A 547 -41.79 -25.19 -9.49
C ASN A 547 -41.38 -25.69 -8.10
N GLN A 548 -42.32 -26.38 -7.43
CA GLN A 548 -42.08 -26.93 -6.08
C GLN A 548 -40.91 -27.89 -6.02
N GLY A 549 -40.63 -28.65 -7.10
CA GLY A 549 -39.47 -29.54 -7.19
C GLY A 549 -38.15 -28.78 -7.15
N TYR A 550 -38.08 -27.62 -7.81
CA TYR A 550 -36.91 -26.75 -7.77
C TYR A 550 -36.72 -26.11 -6.39
N VAL A 551 -37.75 -25.51 -5.86
CA VAL A 551 -37.71 -24.78 -4.56
C VAL A 551 -37.37 -25.70 -3.38
N SER A 552 -37.76 -26.96 -3.44
CA SER A 552 -37.47 -27.94 -2.37
C SER A 552 -36.10 -28.63 -2.47
N HIS A 553 -35.44 -28.65 -3.64
CA HIS A 553 -34.17 -29.36 -3.85
C HIS A 553 -32.98 -28.43 -4.11
N ALA A 554 -33.22 -27.17 -4.51
CA ALA A 554 -32.14 -26.22 -4.72
C ALA A 554 -31.65 -25.63 -3.38
N PRO A 555 -30.36 -25.28 -3.25
CA PRO A 555 -29.83 -24.59 -2.08
C PRO A 555 -30.59 -23.31 -1.77
N GLU A 556 -30.91 -23.07 -0.51
CA GLU A 556 -31.75 -21.95 -0.04
C GLU A 556 -31.18 -20.57 -0.48
N ASN A 557 -29.86 -20.41 -0.47
CA ASN A 557 -29.18 -19.19 -0.93
C ASN A 557 -29.43 -18.90 -2.42
N ILE A 558 -29.56 -19.93 -3.26
CA ILE A 558 -29.85 -19.79 -4.69
C ILE A 558 -31.31 -19.38 -4.90
N VAL A 559 -32.23 -20.02 -4.17
CA VAL A 559 -33.67 -19.69 -4.23
C VAL A 559 -33.92 -18.25 -3.77
N ASN A 560 -33.28 -17.84 -2.67
CA ASN A 560 -33.39 -16.45 -2.18
C ASN A 560 -32.81 -15.44 -3.16
N LYS A 561 -31.67 -15.73 -3.77
CA LYS A 561 -31.09 -14.87 -4.80
C LYS A 561 -31.98 -14.73 -6.03
N GLU A 562 -32.68 -15.79 -6.46
CA GLU A 562 -33.64 -15.72 -7.54
C GLU A 562 -34.88 -14.88 -7.18
N ARG A 563 -35.33 -14.90 -5.91
CA ARG A 563 -36.42 -14.03 -5.43
C ARG A 563 -36.01 -12.56 -5.40
N GLU A 564 -34.80 -12.25 -4.90
CA GLU A 564 -34.25 -10.89 -4.90
C GLU A 564 -34.13 -10.33 -6.32
N ASN A 565 -33.56 -11.13 -7.24
CA ASN A 565 -33.44 -10.74 -8.63
C ASN A 565 -34.81 -10.50 -9.28
N LEU A 566 -35.83 -11.30 -8.95
CA LEU A 566 -37.18 -11.09 -9.44
C LEU A 566 -37.75 -9.73 -8.98
N GLN A 567 -37.58 -9.39 -7.71
CA GLN A 567 -38.03 -8.09 -7.17
C GLN A 567 -37.34 -6.91 -7.85
N VAL A 568 -36.02 -7.01 -8.07
CA VAL A 568 -35.24 -5.98 -8.77
C VAL A 568 -35.72 -5.80 -10.21
N GLU A 569 -35.95 -6.91 -10.93
CA GLU A 569 -36.43 -6.87 -12.31
C GLU A 569 -37.88 -6.33 -12.42
N GLU A 570 -38.77 -6.67 -11.48
CA GLU A 570 -40.13 -6.12 -11.43
C GLU A 570 -40.12 -4.62 -11.17
N LYS A 571 -39.32 -4.14 -10.22
CA LYS A 571 -39.17 -2.71 -9.98
C LYS A 571 -38.61 -1.98 -11.20
N ARG A 572 -37.60 -2.55 -11.86
CA ARG A 572 -37.03 -1.99 -13.08
C ARG A 572 -38.04 -1.93 -14.22
N LYS A 573 -38.91 -2.93 -14.31
CA LYS A 573 -40.03 -2.94 -15.28
C LYS A 573 -40.97 -1.77 -15.04
N GLU A 574 -41.42 -1.54 -13.81
CA GLU A 574 -42.28 -0.41 -13.46
C GLU A 574 -41.65 0.93 -13.83
N GLU A 575 -40.36 1.12 -13.53
CA GLU A 575 -39.63 2.34 -13.93
C GLU A 575 -39.59 2.57 -15.45
N ILE A 576 -39.46 1.51 -16.24
CA ILE A 576 -39.45 1.59 -17.71
C ILE A 576 -40.84 1.87 -18.22
N GLU A 577 -41.87 1.23 -17.71
CA GLU A 577 -43.28 1.46 -18.10
C GLU A 577 -43.69 2.92 -17.81
N GLU A 578 -43.31 3.48 -16.67
CA GLU A 578 -43.51 4.88 -16.32
C GLU A 578 -42.81 5.80 -17.33
N LYS A 579 -41.54 5.54 -17.65
CA LYS A 579 -40.79 6.32 -18.64
C LYS A 579 -41.40 6.25 -20.03
N LEU A 580 -41.86 5.08 -20.44
CA LEU A 580 -42.55 4.93 -21.75
C LEU A 580 -43.87 5.69 -21.81
N SER A 581 -44.60 5.78 -20.68
CA SER A 581 -45.86 6.56 -20.61
C SER A 581 -45.62 8.06 -20.78
N HIS A 582 -44.46 8.58 -20.38
CA HIS A 582 -44.06 9.97 -20.56
C HIS A 582 -43.48 10.28 -21.96
N LEU A 583 -43.08 9.24 -22.71
CA LEU A 583 -42.56 9.38 -24.09
C LEU A 583 -43.62 9.16 -25.16
N SER A 584 -44.82 8.73 -24.79
CA SER A 584 -45.97 8.59 -25.65
C SER A 584 -46.82 9.88 -25.67
#